data_fb308de1dcb0b5b0ff29bcebe89a7402
#
_entry.id   fb308de1dcb0b5b0ff29bcebe89a7402
#
_cell.length_a   1.000
_cell.length_b   1.000
_cell.length_c   1.000
_cell.angle_alpha   90.00
_cell.angle_beta   90.00
_cell.angle_gamma   90.00
#
_symmetry.space_group_name_H-M   'P 1'
#
loop_
_entity.id
_entity.type
_entity.pdbx_description
1 polymer ?
#
loop_
_entity_poly.entity_id
_entity_poly.type
_entity_poly.pdbx_seq_one_letter_code
_entity_poly.pdbx_strand_id
1 'polypeptide(L)'
;MSIKSNIRREKDNEAKVVVKNLRISPQKLNLVLGMIRRQKADIAISKLQFSKKRISKDVEKALKSVISNAENNHSLDIDKLYVKEAFVGKGIVMKRFHARARGRGARILKPFSHLTIILSEETEEKNGSKD
;
A
#
# COMPACT_ATOMS: atom_id res chain seq x y z
N MET A 1 -9.16 -12.02 35.25
CA MET A 1 -8.78 -10.72 34.64
C MET A 1 -9.25 -10.68 33.22
N SER A 2 -10.06 -9.69 32.88
CA SER A 2 -10.44 -9.50 31.48
C SER A 2 -9.27 -8.94 30.69
N ILE A 3 -8.94 -9.60 29.60
CA ILE A 3 -7.95 -9.10 28.65
C ILE A 3 -8.59 -7.91 27.94
N LYS A 4 -8.01 -6.74 28.08
CA LYS A 4 -8.49 -5.58 27.33
C LYS A 4 -8.32 -5.85 25.84
N SER A 5 -9.40 -5.78 25.08
CA SER A 5 -9.32 -5.87 23.63
C SER A 5 -8.46 -4.74 23.09
N ASN A 6 -7.58 -5.04 22.13
CA ASN A 6 -6.77 -4.02 21.50
C ASN A 6 -7.68 -3.02 20.78
N ILE A 7 -7.45 -1.74 21.07
CA ILE A 7 -8.17 -0.65 20.40
C ILE A 7 -7.74 -0.64 18.92
N ARG A 8 -8.71 -0.67 18.02
CA ARG A 8 -8.43 -0.58 16.59
C ARG A 8 -7.84 0.80 16.27
N ARG A 9 -6.75 0.79 15.50
CA ARG A 9 -6.10 2.04 15.06
C ARG A 9 -6.86 2.68 13.91
N GLU A 10 -7.57 1.88 13.13
CA GLU A 10 -8.39 2.39 12.03
C GLU A 10 -9.67 3.00 12.57
N LYS A 11 -10.08 4.09 11.98
CA LYS A 11 -11.38 4.69 12.26
C LYS A 11 -12.48 3.88 11.58
N ASP A 12 -13.73 4.06 12.01
CA ASP A 12 -14.86 3.30 11.47
C ASP A 12 -15.07 3.54 9.97
N ASN A 13 -14.65 4.70 9.45
CA ASN A 13 -14.75 5.04 8.03
C ASN A 13 -13.47 4.72 7.25
N GLU A 14 -12.58 3.93 7.81
CA GLU A 14 -11.32 3.56 7.18
C GLU A 14 -11.17 2.05 7.04
N ALA A 15 -10.54 1.62 5.97
CA ALA A 15 -10.15 0.24 5.75
C ALA A 15 -8.66 0.19 5.45
N LYS A 16 -7.99 -0.86 5.91
CA LYS A 16 -6.55 -0.99 5.81
C LYS A 16 -6.15 -2.35 5.28
N VAL A 17 -5.11 -2.37 4.46
CA VAL A 17 -4.44 -3.60 4.05
C VAL A 17 -2.94 -3.46 4.28
N VAL A 18 -2.31 -4.55 4.73
CA VAL A 18 -0.85 -4.63 4.87
C VAL A 18 -0.39 -5.85 4.08
N VAL A 19 0.50 -5.63 3.12
CA VAL A 19 1.13 -6.71 2.35
C VAL A 19 2.60 -6.74 2.72
N LYS A 20 3.02 -7.87 3.28
CA LYS A 20 4.40 -8.03 3.74
C LYS A 20 5.25 -8.71 2.69
N ASN A 21 6.53 -8.37 2.67
CA ASN A 21 7.57 -9.06 1.90
C ASN A 21 7.36 -9.04 0.39
N LEU A 22 7.03 -7.87 -0.15
CA LEU A 22 7.07 -7.66 -1.60
C LEU A 22 8.52 -7.60 -2.08
N ARG A 23 8.81 -8.29 -3.16
CA ARG A 23 10.17 -8.38 -3.73
C ARG A 23 10.52 -7.12 -4.54
N ILE A 24 10.61 -6.00 -3.86
CA ILE A 24 10.97 -4.73 -4.48
C ILE A 24 11.61 -3.84 -3.44
N SER A 25 12.49 -2.94 -3.88
CA SER A 25 13.06 -1.95 -2.96
C SER A 25 11.99 -0.96 -2.51
N PRO A 26 12.06 -0.47 -1.25
CA PRO A 26 11.09 0.51 -0.76
C PRO A 26 11.01 1.76 -1.64
N GLN A 27 12.13 2.22 -2.16
CA GLN A 27 12.19 3.41 -3.00
C GLN A 27 11.40 3.23 -4.30
N LYS A 28 11.55 2.09 -4.96
CA LYS A 28 10.84 1.79 -6.21
C LYS A 28 9.34 1.62 -5.98
N LEU A 29 8.96 0.95 -4.89
CA LEU A 29 7.55 0.80 -4.53
C LEU A 29 6.92 2.15 -4.21
N ASN A 30 7.64 3.01 -3.52
CA ASN A 30 7.15 4.35 -3.17
C ASN A 30 6.82 5.20 -4.41
N LEU A 31 7.56 5.03 -5.50
CA LEU A 31 7.27 5.72 -6.75
C LEU A 31 5.89 5.34 -7.31
N VAL A 32 5.54 4.04 -7.24
CA VAL A 32 4.23 3.57 -7.68
C VAL A 32 3.13 4.08 -6.75
N LEU A 33 3.37 4.07 -5.45
CA LEU A 33 2.39 4.56 -4.48
C LEU A 33 2.12 6.05 -4.63
N GLY A 34 3.11 6.81 -5.07
CA GLY A 34 2.93 8.24 -5.36
C GLY A 34 1.87 8.52 -6.42
N MET A 35 1.63 7.56 -7.32
CA MET A 35 0.61 7.68 -8.36
C MET A 35 -0.81 7.55 -7.83
N ILE A 36 -0.99 6.83 -6.73
CA ILE A 36 -2.32 6.51 -6.21
C ILE A 36 -2.70 7.27 -4.95
N ARG A 37 -1.74 7.94 -4.32
CA ARG A 37 -2.01 8.69 -3.10
C ARG A 37 -3.05 9.78 -3.34
N ARG A 38 -4.04 9.86 -2.44
CA ARG A 38 -5.12 10.85 -2.45
C ARG A 38 -6.02 10.79 -3.68
N GLN A 39 -5.96 9.70 -4.44
CA GLN A 39 -6.84 9.47 -5.58
C GLN A 39 -8.05 8.67 -5.16
N LYS A 40 -9.16 8.83 -5.87
CA LYS A 40 -10.32 7.96 -5.67
C LYS A 40 -9.94 6.52 -6.02
N ALA A 41 -10.58 5.56 -5.37
CA ALA A 41 -10.23 4.16 -5.53
C ALA A 41 -10.32 3.68 -6.98
N ASP A 42 -11.35 4.06 -7.71
CA ASP A 42 -11.53 3.69 -9.11
C ASP A 42 -10.44 4.30 -10.00
N ILE A 43 -10.10 5.56 -9.78
CA ILE A 43 -9.03 6.23 -10.51
C ILE A 43 -7.67 5.59 -10.20
N ALA A 44 -7.44 5.24 -8.94
CA ALA A 44 -6.21 4.57 -8.53
C ALA A 44 -6.04 3.22 -9.21
N ILE A 45 -7.11 2.42 -9.28
CA ILE A 45 -7.08 1.13 -10.00
C ILE A 45 -6.75 1.34 -11.47
N SER A 46 -7.38 2.31 -12.11
CA SER A 46 -7.12 2.60 -13.53
C SER A 46 -5.67 2.98 -13.78
N LYS A 47 -5.10 3.83 -12.91
CA LYS A 47 -3.70 4.22 -13.01
C LYS A 47 -2.76 3.03 -12.87
N LEU A 48 -3.05 2.10 -11.96
CA LEU A 48 -2.25 0.91 -11.77
C LEU A 48 -2.35 -0.05 -12.94
N GLN A 49 -3.54 -0.20 -13.53
CA GLN A 49 -3.75 -1.06 -14.69
C GLN A 49 -2.96 -0.59 -15.90
N PHE A 50 -2.86 0.72 -16.10
CA PHE A 50 -2.13 1.30 -17.23
C PHE A 50 -0.64 1.51 -16.96
N SER A 51 -0.19 1.26 -15.74
CA SER A 51 1.23 1.39 -15.40
C SER A 51 2.04 0.27 -16.00
N LYS A 52 3.19 0.62 -16.57
CA LYS A 52 4.13 -0.36 -17.15
C LYS A 52 5.00 -1.05 -16.11
N LYS A 53 4.97 -0.59 -14.86
CA LYS A 53 5.80 -1.16 -13.80
C LYS A 53 5.24 -2.49 -13.33
N ARG A 54 6.11 -3.49 -13.19
CA ARG A 54 5.73 -4.84 -12.76
C ARG A 54 5.02 -4.85 -11.40
N ILE A 55 5.52 -4.06 -10.45
CA ILE A 55 4.97 -4.03 -9.10
C ILE A 55 3.56 -3.45 -9.05
N SER A 56 3.15 -2.70 -10.08
CA SER A 56 1.80 -2.13 -10.14
C SER A 56 0.71 -3.21 -10.07
N LYS A 57 0.98 -4.41 -10.57
CA LYS A 57 0.03 -5.52 -10.47
C LYS A 57 -0.18 -5.98 -9.03
N ASP A 58 0.89 -6.02 -8.25
CA ASP A 58 0.81 -6.40 -6.83
C ASP A 58 0.11 -5.33 -6.01
N VAL A 59 0.38 -4.06 -6.31
CA VAL A 59 -0.30 -2.93 -5.67
C VAL A 59 -1.78 -2.91 -6.03
N GLU A 60 -2.12 -3.22 -7.27
CA GLU A 60 -3.51 -3.33 -7.72
C GLU A 60 -4.27 -4.41 -6.96
N LYS A 61 -3.65 -5.58 -6.76
CA LYS A 61 -4.26 -6.66 -5.98
C LYS A 61 -4.51 -6.22 -4.54
N ALA A 62 -3.54 -5.55 -3.93
CA ALA A 62 -3.68 -5.03 -2.58
C ALA A 62 -4.80 -4.00 -2.49
N LEU A 63 -4.90 -3.11 -3.47
CA LEU A 63 -5.95 -2.10 -3.53
C LEU A 63 -7.34 -2.72 -3.69
N LYS A 64 -7.47 -3.71 -4.55
CA LYS A 64 -8.73 -4.45 -4.71
C LYS A 64 -9.12 -5.18 -3.42
N SER A 65 -8.15 -5.73 -2.72
CA SER A 65 -8.37 -6.40 -1.44
C SER A 65 -8.91 -5.44 -0.39
N VAL A 66 -8.33 -4.26 -0.27
CA VAL A 66 -8.77 -3.27 0.72
C VAL A 66 -10.13 -2.67 0.35
N ILE A 67 -10.43 -2.52 -0.93
CA ILE A 67 -11.77 -2.10 -1.37
C ILE A 67 -12.82 -3.13 -0.95
N SER A 68 -12.55 -4.41 -1.17
CA SER A 68 -13.45 -5.48 -0.74
C SER A 68 -13.62 -5.51 0.77
N ASN A 69 -12.54 -5.29 1.51
CA ASN A 69 -12.60 -5.20 2.97
C ASN A 69 -13.46 -4.02 3.43
N ALA A 70 -13.32 -2.87 2.77
CA ALA A 70 -14.11 -1.70 3.09
C ALA A 70 -15.60 -1.94 2.87
N GLU A 71 -15.96 -2.58 1.76
CA GLU A 71 -17.34 -2.90 1.44
C GLU A 71 -17.93 -3.95 2.38
N ASN A 72 -17.25 -5.07 2.55
CA ASN A 72 -17.79 -6.24 3.23
C ASN A 72 -17.71 -6.16 4.76
N ASN A 73 -16.62 -5.61 5.29
CA ASN A 73 -16.38 -5.60 6.74
C ASN A 73 -16.72 -4.27 7.40
N HIS A 74 -16.69 -3.19 6.67
CA HIS A 74 -16.92 -1.83 7.21
C HIS A 74 -18.16 -1.16 6.62
N SER A 75 -18.83 -1.81 5.66
CA SER A 75 -20.04 -1.30 5.00
C SER A 75 -19.86 0.10 4.42
N LEU A 76 -18.68 0.39 3.90
CA LEU A 76 -18.37 1.67 3.29
C LEU A 76 -18.84 1.72 1.83
N ASP A 77 -19.17 2.93 1.38
CA ASP A 77 -19.58 3.16 -0.01
C ASP A 77 -18.36 3.21 -0.91
N ILE A 78 -18.27 2.27 -1.86
CA ILE A 78 -17.14 2.16 -2.78
C ILE A 78 -16.96 3.45 -3.60
N ASP A 79 -18.06 4.10 -3.99
CA ASP A 79 -17.99 5.30 -4.82
C ASP A 79 -17.39 6.50 -4.10
N LYS A 80 -17.37 6.47 -2.77
CA LYS A 80 -16.82 7.53 -1.93
C LYS A 80 -15.42 7.20 -1.40
N LEU A 81 -14.89 6.02 -1.68
CA LEU A 81 -13.58 5.62 -1.18
C LEU A 81 -12.46 6.34 -1.94
N TYR A 82 -11.48 6.78 -1.18
CA TYR A 82 -10.24 7.34 -1.73
C TYR A 82 -9.03 6.82 -0.95
N VAL A 83 -7.87 6.85 -1.57
CA VAL A 83 -6.62 6.42 -0.92
C VAL A 83 -6.16 7.54 0.00
N LYS A 84 -6.42 7.38 1.29
CA LYS A 84 -6.01 8.36 2.29
C LYS A 84 -4.51 8.34 2.50
N GLU A 85 -3.97 7.13 2.69
CA GLU A 85 -2.55 6.92 2.91
C GLU A 85 -2.10 5.66 2.17
N ALA A 86 -0.91 5.73 1.58
CA ALA A 86 -0.22 4.59 1.03
C ALA A 86 1.26 4.78 1.34
N PHE A 87 1.83 3.89 2.11
CA PHE A 87 3.23 4.03 2.53
C PHE A 87 3.96 2.69 2.51
N VAL A 88 5.27 2.79 2.48
CA VAL A 88 6.18 1.66 2.37
C VAL A 88 7.02 1.56 3.62
N GLY A 89 7.10 0.34 4.17
CA GLY A 89 8.06 0.01 5.21
C GLY A 89 9.20 -0.82 4.65
N LYS A 90 10.35 -0.74 5.28
CA LYS A 90 11.48 -1.60 4.94
C LYS A 90 11.22 -3.02 5.46
N GLY A 91 11.38 -3.99 4.57
CA GLY A 91 11.32 -5.39 4.92
C GLY A 91 12.72 -5.98 5.11
N ILE A 92 12.78 -7.29 5.00
CA ILE A 92 14.04 -8.03 5.09
C ILE A 92 14.91 -7.68 3.88
N VAL A 93 16.21 -7.55 4.09
CA VAL A 93 17.20 -7.41 3.02
C VAL A 93 17.95 -8.73 2.90
N MET A 94 17.76 -9.44 1.79
CA MET A 94 18.50 -10.66 1.52
C MET A 94 19.85 -10.28 0.92
N LYS A 95 20.91 -10.69 1.61
CA LYS A 95 22.27 -10.40 1.17
C LYS A 95 22.80 -11.61 0.39
N ARG A 96 23.25 -11.35 -0.83
CA ARG A 96 23.91 -12.35 -1.67
C ARG A 96 25.33 -11.91 -1.92
N PHE A 97 26.22 -12.89 -2.07
CA PHE A 97 27.60 -12.64 -2.44
C PHE A 97 27.80 -13.07 -3.88
N HIS A 98 28.39 -12.20 -4.67
CA HIS A 98 28.72 -12.51 -6.06
C HIS A 98 30.22 -12.33 -6.27
N ALA A 99 30.87 -13.42 -6.63
CA ALA A 99 32.32 -13.39 -6.92
C ALA A 99 32.54 -12.61 -8.23
N ARG A 100 33.45 -11.66 -8.16
CA ARG A 100 33.88 -10.87 -9.32
C ARG A 100 35.26 -11.30 -9.75
N ALA A 101 35.72 -10.87 -10.91
CA ALA A 101 37.03 -11.13 -11.42
C ALA A 101 38.12 -10.65 -10.46
N ARG A 102 39.29 -11.30 -10.49
CA ARG A 102 40.46 -10.98 -9.67
C ARG A 102 40.24 -11.16 -8.16
N GLY A 103 39.45 -12.17 -7.77
CA GLY A 103 39.26 -12.50 -6.36
C GLY A 103 38.46 -11.50 -5.56
N ARG A 104 37.86 -10.48 -6.22
CA ARG A 104 37.00 -9.50 -5.57
C ARG A 104 35.59 -10.04 -5.51
N GLY A 105 34.93 -9.88 -4.36
CA GLY A 105 33.53 -10.21 -4.20
C GLY A 105 32.68 -8.93 -4.06
N ALA A 106 31.46 -8.98 -4.60
CA ALA A 106 30.52 -7.88 -4.44
C ALA A 106 29.29 -8.39 -3.70
N ARG A 107 28.78 -7.56 -2.79
CA ARG A 107 27.50 -7.82 -2.13
C ARG A 107 26.36 -7.45 -3.07
N ILE A 108 25.41 -8.37 -3.21
CA ILE A 108 24.15 -8.09 -3.87
C ILE A 108 23.08 -8.01 -2.79
N LEU A 109 22.44 -6.86 -2.69
CA LEU A 109 21.37 -6.65 -1.74
C LEU A 109 20.03 -6.81 -2.45
N LYS A 110 19.20 -7.71 -1.96
CA LYS A 110 17.83 -7.90 -2.48
C LYS A 110 16.84 -7.45 -1.41
N PRO A 111 16.40 -6.20 -1.45
CA PRO A 111 15.49 -5.67 -0.44
C PRO A 111 14.07 -6.13 -0.67
N PHE A 112 13.34 -6.26 0.43
CA PHE A 112 11.90 -6.50 0.44
C PHE A 112 11.21 -5.31 1.07
N SER A 113 9.95 -5.12 0.75
CA SER A 113 9.18 -4.00 1.25
C SER A 113 7.86 -4.46 1.84
N HIS A 114 7.34 -3.69 2.77
CA HIS A 114 6.00 -3.86 3.31
C HIS A 114 5.14 -2.71 2.79
N LEU A 115 3.98 -3.06 2.23
CA LEU A 115 3.05 -2.09 1.68
C LEU A 115 1.87 -1.94 2.63
N THR A 116 1.50 -0.70 2.94
CA THR A 116 0.29 -0.39 3.71
C THR A 116 -0.54 0.59 2.91
N ILE A 117 -1.81 0.26 2.69
CA ILE A 117 -2.78 1.15 2.04
C ILE A 117 -3.95 1.33 2.98
N ILE A 118 -4.32 2.58 3.21
CA ILE A 118 -5.49 2.94 4.01
C ILE A 118 -6.45 3.69 3.12
N LEU A 119 -7.65 3.15 2.97
CA LEU A 119 -8.76 3.81 2.27
C LEU A 119 -9.67 4.45 3.30
N SER A 120 -10.21 5.60 2.94
CA SER A 120 -11.19 6.30 3.76
C SER A 120 -12.37 6.70 2.90
N GLU A 121 -13.54 6.77 3.51
CA GLU A 121 -14.74 7.27 2.85
C GLU A 121 -14.72 8.80 2.92
N GLU A 122 -14.92 9.45 1.78
CA GLU A 122 -14.99 10.91 1.71
C GLU A 122 -16.31 11.39 2.29
N THR A 123 -16.23 12.28 3.28
CA THR A 123 -17.42 12.88 3.87
C THR A 123 -17.67 14.25 3.26
N GLU A 124 -18.95 14.63 3.14
CA GLU A 124 -19.34 15.92 2.58
C GLU A 124 -18.77 17.11 3.36
N GLU A 125 -18.56 16.92 4.65
CA GLU A 125 -18.00 17.96 5.52
C GLU A 125 -16.59 18.39 5.12
N LYS A 126 -15.80 17.50 4.55
CA LYS A 126 -14.45 17.87 4.10
C LYS A 126 -14.42 18.67 2.82
N ASN A 127 -15.46 18.58 2.01
CA ASN A 127 -15.55 19.33 0.76
C ASN A 127 -15.97 20.77 0.99
N GLY A 128 -16.71 21.07 2.07
CA GLY A 128 -17.15 22.42 2.41
C GLY A 128 -16.09 23.28 3.07
N SER A 129 -14.98 22.71 3.55
CA SER A 129 -13.95 23.43 4.31
C SER A 129 -12.77 23.91 3.46
N LYS A 130 -12.83 23.79 2.15
CA LYS A 130 -11.74 24.13 1.25
C LYS A 130 -11.96 25.39 0.41
N ASP A 131 -12.75 26.28 0.88
CA ASP A 131 -12.94 27.55 0.21
C ASP A 131 -11.78 28.52 0.50
#